data_dda0c59f96e6f1165466748e122a2314
#
_entry.id   dda0c59f96e6f1165466748e122a2314
#
_cell.length_a   1.000
_cell.length_b   1.000
_cell.length_c   1.000
_cell.angle_alpha   90.00
_cell.angle_beta   90.00
_cell.angle_gamma   90.00
#
_symmetry.space_group_name_H-M   'P 1'
#
loop_
_entity.id
_entity.type
_entity.pdbx_description
1 polymer ?
#
loop_
_entity_poly.entity_id
_entity_poly.type
_entity_poly.pdbx_seq_one_letter_code
_entity_poly.pdbx_strand_id
1 'polypeptide(L)'
;MGKIILTGDRPTGKLHLGHYVGSLRRRVELQNSGEYDKIFVMIADAQALTDNADNPEKIRQNLVEVALDYLSAGLDPAKTTIFVQSAVPELTELAFYYMNLVTVSRVQRNPTVKTEIKMRNFETSIPVGFFCYPVSQASDITAFRATTVPAGEDQEPMIELTREIVGRFNNVYGETLVEPEILLPTNAACLRLPGTDGKAKMSKSLGNCIYLSDTSKDVAKKVKGMYTDPLHLNISDPGHLEGNCPFIYLDAFCTDKKFKRHCSEFESLQDLKDRYCAGGVGDGTVKKILISVLEEELAPIRERRKQWEQDIPGVFEILRRGSEEARAVAAETLADVRRAMRINYFDDPKLIAEQAAKYAGK
;
A
#
# COMPACT_ATOMS: atom_id res chain seq x y z
N MET A 1 -4.59 -19.71 -15.46
CA MET A 1 -5.14 -18.46 -14.92
C MET A 1 -4.03 -17.42 -14.96
N GLY A 2 -4.33 -16.20 -15.38
CA GLY A 2 -3.33 -15.14 -15.49
C GLY A 2 -2.79 -14.71 -14.11
N LYS A 3 -1.58 -14.13 -14.09
CA LYS A 3 -1.02 -13.54 -12.87
C LYS A 3 -1.58 -12.14 -12.69
N ILE A 4 -2.33 -11.92 -11.63
CA ILE A 4 -3.01 -10.65 -11.36
C ILE A 4 -2.52 -10.08 -10.01
N ILE A 5 -2.14 -8.81 -10.02
CA ILE A 5 -1.80 -8.06 -8.81
C ILE A 5 -2.98 -7.18 -8.37
N LEU A 6 -3.25 -7.19 -7.07
CA LEU A 6 -3.98 -6.12 -6.40
C LEU A 6 -3.11 -5.50 -5.32
N THR A 7 -3.10 -4.18 -5.26
CA THR A 7 -2.46 -3.40 -4.21
C THR A 7 -3.16 -2.04 -4.08
N GLY A 8 -2.86 -1.27 -3.05
CA GLY A 8 -3.44 0.06 -2.89
C GLY A 8 -3.03 0.75 -1.61
N ASP A 9 -3.45 2.01 -1.46
CA ASP A 9 -3.23 2.82 -0.27
C ASP A 9 -4.50 3.58 0.10
N ARG A 10 -4.66 3.86 1.40
CA ARG A 10 -5.75 4.70 1.90
C ARG A 10 -5.41 6.18 1.67
N PRO A 11 -6.34 7.00 1.15
CA PRO A 11 -6.10 8.43 0.91
C PRO A 11 -6.21 9.25 2.21
N THR A 12 -5.35 8.97 3.17
CA THR A 12 -5.30 9.67 4.47
C THR A 12 -4.26 10.79 4.53
N GLY A 13 -3.64 11.10 3.39
CA GLY A 13 -2.63 12.15 3.21
C GLY A 13 -1.65 11.78 2.09
N LYS A 14 -0.77 12.71 1.73
CA LYS A 14 0.31 12.52 0.74
C LYS A 14 1.17 11.30 1.06
N LEU A 15 1.72 10.65 0.04
CA LEU A 15 2.65 9.55 0.23
C LEU A 15 4.05 10.07 0.57
N HIS A 16 4.75 9.34 1.42
CA HIS A 16 6.10 9.66 1.87
C HIS A 16 7.09 8.56 1.48
N LEU A 17 8.40 8.80 1.69
CA LEU A 17 9.46 7.86 1.33
C LEU A 17 9.24 6.44 1.86
N GLY A 18 8.63 6.30 3.05
CA GLY A 18 8.30 4.98 3.59
C GLY A 18 7.29 4.20 2.72
N HIS A 19 6.27 4.87 2.15
CA HIS A 19 5.36 4.23 1.18
C HIS A 19 6.09 3.92 -0.14
N TYR A 20 6.98 4.83 -0.56
CA TYR A 20 7.71 4.67 -1.80
C TYR A 20 8.61 3.43 -1.78
N VAL A 21 9.51 3.32 -0.81
CA VAL A 21 10.40 2.16 -0.73
C VAL A 21 9.69 0.88 -0.28
N GLY A 22 8.68 1.01 0.59
CA GLY A 22 7.95 -0.14 1.13
C GLY A 22 7.04 -0.82 0.09
N SER A 23 6.50 -0.07 -0.86
CA SER A 23 5.59 -0.66 -1.84
C SER A 23 5.56 0.01 -3.22
N LEU A 24 5.49 1.36 -3.31
CA LEU A 24 5.20 2.04 -4.57
C LEU A 24 6.29 1.83 -5.63
N ARG A 25 7.57 1.90 -5.24
CA ARG A 25 8.70 1.60 -6.15
C ARG A 25 8.59 0.18 -6.70
N ARG A 26 8.25 -0.79 -5.84
CA ARG A 26 8.07 -2.18 -6.27
C ARG A 26 6.90 -2.36 -7.22
N ARG A 27 5.79 -1.62 -7.03
CA ARG A 27 4.65 -1.63 -7.96
C ARG A 27 5.07 -1.18 -9.37
N VAL A 28 5.88 -0.12 -9.47
CA VAL A 28 6.41 0.36 -10.75
C VAL A 28 7.36 -0.67 -11.39
N GLU A 29 8.21 -1.33 -10.60
CA GLU A 29 9.06 -2.42 -11.08
C GLU A 29 8.22 -3.58 -11.63
N LEU A 30 7.21 -4.03 -10.89
CA LEU A 30 6.31 -5.12 -11.29
C LEU A 30 5.52 -4.76 -12.56
N GLN A 31 5.03 -3.51 -12.66
CA GLN A 31 4.39 -3.00 -13.86
C GLN A 31 5.29 -3.13 -15.10
N ASN A 32 6.58 -2.87 -14.94
CA ASN A 32 7.54 -2.85 -16.05
C ASN A 32 8.23 -4.20 -16.27
N SER A 33 8.03 -5.19 -15.40
CA SER A 33 8.61 -6.53 -15.54
C SER A 33 8.00 -7.35 -16.67
N GLY A 34 6.73 -7.10 -17.01
CA GLY A 34 5.97 -7.91 -17.97
C GLY A 34 5.57 -9.30 -17.44
N GLU A 35 5.75 -9.57 -16.15
CA GLU A 35 5.44 -10.88 -15.54
C GLU A 35 3.97 -11.05 -15.17
N TYR A 36 3.19 -9.97 -15.17
CA TYR A 36 1.81 -9.94 -14.72
C TYR A 36 0.89 -9.52 -15.85
N ASP A 37 -0.21 -10.25 -16.00
CA ASP A 37 -1.19 -9.99 -17.05
C ASP A 37 -2.04 -8.75 -16.74
N LYS A 38 -2.25 -8.47 -15.44
CA LYS A 38 -3.01 -7.32 -14.99
C LYS A 38 -2.55 -6.83 -13.62
N ILE A 39 -2.58 -5.51 -13.46
CA ILE A 39 -2.22 -4.85 -12.19
C ILE A 39 -3.32 -3.85 -11.85
N PHE A 40 -3.95 -4.06 -10.71
CA PHE A 40 -4.93 -3.17 -10.12
C PHE A 40 -4.30 -2.41 -8.95
N VAL A 41 -4.39 -1.09 -8.97
CA VAL A 41 -3.92 -0.22 -7.88
C VAL A 41 -5.09 0.61 -7.36
N MET A 42 -5.51 0.29 -6.16
CA MET A 42 -6.69 0.85 -5.51
C MET A 42 -6.35 2.08 -4.68
N ILE A 43 -7.17 3.11 -4.78
CA ILE A 43 -7.26 4.16 -3.76
C ILE A 43 -8.41 3.77 -2.83
N ALA A 44 -8.05 3.30 -1.63
CA ALA A 44 -8.98 2.66 -0.68
C ALA A 44 -9.70 3.72 0.18
N ASP A 45 -10.57 4.50 -0.43
CA ASP A 45 -11.30 5.60 0.21
C ASP A 45 -12.38 5.12 1.18
N ALA A 46 -13.14 4.08 0.84
CA ALA A 46 -14.11 3.49 1.73
C ALA A 46 -13.44 2.85 2.95
N GLN A 47 -12.31 2.15 2.75
CA GLN A 47 -11.49 1.61 3.82
C GLN A 47 -10.94 2.73 4.73
N ALA A 48 -10.59 3.89 4.17
CA ALA A 48 -10.09 5.02 4.95
C ALA A 48 -11.14 5.62 5.88
N LEU A 49 -12.44 5.49 5.55
CA LEU A 49 -13.53 5.96 6.40
C LEU A 49 -13.71 5.14 7.68
N THR A 50 -13.19 3.90 7.76
CA THR A 50 -13.36 3.04 8.93
C THR A 50 -12.76 3.62 10.21
N ASP A 51 -11.81 4.54 10.08
CA ASP A 51 -11.15 5.26 11.17
C ASP A 51 -11.08 6.79 10.96
N ASN A 52 -11.80 7.31 9.97
CA ASN A 52 -11.94 8.74 9.67
C ASN A 52 -13.40 9.09 9.31
N ALA A 53 -14.39 8.40 9.86
CA ALA A 53 -15.81 8.61 9.53
C ALA A 53 -16.29 10.03 9.89
N ASP A 54 -15.70 10.65 10.90
CA ASP A 54 -15.98 12.01 11.35
C ASP A 54 -15.30 13.10 10.52
N ASN A 55 -14.40 12.72 9.60
CA ASN A 55 -13.68 13.66 8.76
C ASN A 55 -13.59 13.20 7.27
N PRO A 56 -14.73 13.08 6.56
CA PRO A 56 -14.77 12.63 5.17
C PRO A 56 -14.05 13.60 4.22
N GLU A 57 -13.99 14.87 4.57
CA GLU A 57 -13.30 15.89 3.75
C GLU A 57 -11.80 15.62 3.65
N LYS A 58 -11.19 15.10 4.72
CA LYS A 58 -9.80 14.65 4.68
C LYS A 58 -9.57 13.58 3.61
N ILE A 59 -10.48 12.62 3.49
CA ILE A 59 -10.39 11.55 2.48
C ILE A 59 -10.57 12.12 1.08
N ARG A 60 -11.59 12.97 0.92
CA ARG A 60 -11.90 13.63 -0.36
C ARG A 60 -10.74 14.44 -0.90
N GLN A 61 -10.10 15.25 -0.07
CA GLN A 61 -8.97 16.08 -0.47
C GLN A 61 -7.71 15.26 -0.79
N ASN A 62 -7.50 14.15 -0.09
CA ASN A 62 -6.32 13.33 -0.29
C ASN A 62 -6.45 12.27 -1.40
N LEU A 63 -7.63 12.08 -1.97
CA LEU A 63 -7.81 11.16 -3.11
C LEU A 63 -6.95 11.58 -4.30
N VAL A 64 -7.02 12.85 -4.69
CA VAL A 64 -6.20 13.40 -5.79
C VAL A 64 -4.71 13.41 -5.43
N GLU A 65 -4.37 13.72 -4.18
CA GLU A 65 -2.97 13.72 -3.73
C GLU A 65 -2.32 12.33 -3.90
N VAL A 66 -3.04 11.26 -3.55
CA VAL A 66 -2.55 9.88 -3.72
C VAL A 66 -2.48 9.50 -5.20
N ALA A 67 -3.46 9.90 -6.01
CA ALA A 67 -3.44 9.67 -7.46
C ALA A 67 -2.22 10.36 -8.12
N LEU A 68 -1.96 11.62 -7.76
CA LEU A 68 -0.78 12.35 -8.21
C LEU A 68 0.52 11.67 -7.78
N ASP A 69 0.60 11.19 -6.55
CA ASP A 69 1.78 10.47 -6.06
C ASP A 69 2.00 9.14 -6.82
N TYR A 70 0.93 8.40 -7.16
CA TYR A 70 1.01 7.19 -7.96
C TYR A 70 1.57 7.47 -9.38
N LEU A 71 0.96 8.39 -10.08
CA LEU A 71 1.35 8.78 -11.43
C LEU A 71 2.77 9.37 -11.47
N SER A 72 3.09 10.18 -10.47
CA SER A 72 4.41 10.81 -10.36
C SER A 72 5.52 9.81 -10.05
N ALA A 73 5.23 8.78 -9.25
CA ALA A 73 6.18 7.71 -8.99
C ALA A 73 6.44 6.83 -10.22
N GLY A 74 5.57 6.88 -11.23
CA GLY A 74 5.77 6.19 -12.51
C GLY A 74 4.78 5.05 -12.79
N LEU A 75 3.66 4.99 -12.06
CA LEU A 75 2.56 4.13 -12.47
C LEU A 75 1.95 4.69 -13.75
N ASP A 76 1.88 3.85 -14.77
CA ASP A 76 1.40 4.16 -16.11
C ASP A 76 -0.05 3.68 -16.26
N PRO A 77 -1.02 4.58 -16.44
CA PRO A 77 -2.43 4.20 -16.57
C PRO A 77 -2.75 3.40 -17.86
N ALA A 78 -1.80 3.28 -18.79
CA ALA A 78 -1.93 2.39 -19.94
C ALA A 78 -1.56 0.92 -19.60
N LYS A 79 -0.85 0.70 -18.50
CA LYS A 79 -0.38 -0.63 -18.07
C LYS A 79 -1.04 -1.08 -16.76
N THR A 80 -1.51 -0.14 -15.96
CA THR A 80 -2.02 -0.37 -14.61
C THR A 80 -3.39 0.27 -14.46
N THR A 81 -4.38 -0.49 -14.03
CA THR A 81 -5.71 0.02 -13.72
C THR A 81 -5.70 0.69 -12.36
N ILE A 82 -5.71 2.03 -12.33
CA ILE A 82 -5.79 2.82 -11.09
C ILE A 82 -7.25 3.18 -10.85
N PHE A 83 -7.80 2.79 -9.70
CA PHE A 83 -9.23 2.95 -9.44
C PHE A 83 -9.53 3.38 -8.00
N VAL A 84 -10.77 3.84 -7.78
CA VAL A 84 -11.29 4.26 -6.48
C VAL A 84 -12.19 3.16 -5.91
N GLN A 85 -11.94 2.74 -4.68
CA GLN A 85 -12.66 1.62 -4.04
C GLN A 85 -14.17 1.84 -4.00
N SER A 86 -14.62 3.01 -3.58
CA SER A 86 -16.07 3.33 -3.47
C SER A 86 -16.81 3.36 -4.81
N ALA A 87 -16.08 3.44 -5.93
CA ALA A 87 -16.66 3.37 -7.28
C ALA A 87 -16.95 1.92 -7.73
N VAL A 88 -16.59 0.92 -6.91
CA VAL A 88 -16.82 -0.51 -7.19
C VAL A 88 -17.71 -1.10 -6.08
N PRO A 89 -19.04 -0.87 -6.11
CA PRO A 89 -19.96 -1.30 -5.06
C PRO A 89 -20.03 -2.83 -4.87
N GLU A 90 -19.63 -3.60 -5.86
CA GLU A 90 -19.55 -5.07 -5.84
C GLU A 90 -18.66 -5.57 -4.70
N LEU A 91 -17.64 -4.80 -4.30
CA LEU A 91 -16.76 -5.12 -3.18
C LEU A 91 -17.52 -5.18 -1.84
N THR A 92 -18.48 -4.28 -1.67
CA THR A 92 -19.30 -4.23 -0.44
C THR A 92 -20.22 -5.43 -0.34
N GLU A 93 -20.81 -5.87 -1.45
CA GLU A 93 -21.67 -7.06 -1.46
C GLU A 93 -20.86 -8.33 -1.19
N LEU A 94 -19.69 -8.49 -1.82
CA LEU A 94 -18.78 -9.60 -1.53
C LEU A 94 -18.37 -9.63 -0.05
N ALA A 95 -18.01 -8.49 0.52
CA ALA A 95 -17.67 -8.39 1.93
C ALA A 95 -18.81 -8.87 2.83
N PHE A 96 -20.07 -8.51 2.52
CA PHE A 96 -21.24 -8.97 3.26
C PHE A 96 -21.40 -10.49 3.22
N TYR A 97 -21.18 -11.12 2.05
CA TYR A 97 -21.21 -12.58 1.94
C TYR A 97 -20.09 -13.23 2.75
N TYR A 98 -18.89 -12.68 2.73
CA TYR A 98 -17.75 -13.21 3.46
C TYR A 98 -17.88 -13.07 4.98
N MET A 99 -18.61 -12.06 5.49
CA MET A 99 -18.93 -11.94 6.91
C MET A 99 -19.68 -13.15 7.46
N ASN A 100 -20.39 -13.92 6.59
CA ASN A 100 -21.07 -15.15 7.01
C ASN A 100 -20.12 -16.35 7.09
N LEU A 101 -18.89 -16.24 6.61
CA LEU A 101 -17.90 -17.30 6.57
C LEU A 101 -16.84 -17.20 7.66
N VAL A 102 -16.79 -16.09 8.40
CA VAL A 102 -15.81 -15.85 9.45
C VAL A 102 -16.50 -15.45 10.76
N THR A 103 -15.91 -15.86 11.89
CA THR A 103 -16.48 -15.53 13.19
C THR A 103 -15.85 -14.26 13.78
N VAL A 104 -16.61 -13.55 14.64
CA VAL A 104 -16.09 -12.41 15.41
C VAL A 104 -14.80 -12.77 16.13
N SER A 105 -14.77 -13.93 16.81
CA SER A 105 -13.59 -14.40 17.54
C SER A 105 -12.38 -14.63 16.65
N ARG A 106 -12.57 -15.01 15.36
CA ARG A 106 -11.45 -15.18 14.42
C ARG A 106 -10.85 -13.83 14.01
N VAL A 107 -11.71 -12.86 13.68
CA VAL A 107 -11.27 -11.49 13.36
C VAL A 107 -10.56 -10.86 14.57
N GLN A 108 -11.13 -11.00 15.77
CA GLN A 108 -10.57 -10.46 17.01
C GLN A 108 -9.19 -11.02 17.35
N ARG A 109 -8.89 -12.26 16.96
CA ARG A 109 -7.59 -12.90 17.19
C ARG A 109 -6.51 -12.52 16.17
N ASN A 110 -6.86 -11.82 15.09
CA ASN A 110 -5.88 -11.37 14.10
C ASN A 110 -4.86 -10.42 14.77
N PRO A 111 -3.54 -10.68 14.65
CA PRO A 111 -2.51 -9.88 15.34
C PRO A 111 -2.51 -8.41 14.92
N THR A 112 -2.72 -8.13 13.63
CA THR A 112 -2.75 -6.77 13.10
C THR A 112 -3.94 -6.00 13.66
N VAL A 113 -5.13 -6.60 13.67
CA VAL A 113 -6.34 -6.00 14.26
C VAL A 113 -6.12 -5.67 15.74
N LYS A 114 -5.56 -6.61 16.51
CA LYS A 114 -5.25 -6.38 17.94
C LYS A 114 -4.32 -5.19 18.15
N THR A 115 -3.27 -5.11 17.36
CA THR A 115 -2.29 -4.03 17.44
C THR A 115 -2.93 -2.69 17.10
N GLU A 116 -3.73 -2.63 16.04
CA GLU A 116 -4.40 -1.40 15.61
C GLU A 116 -5.48 -0.93 16.59
N ILE A 117 -6.26 -1.84 17.21
CA ILE A 117 -7.22 -1.51 18.26
C ILE A 117 -6.53 -0.78 19.41
N LYS A 118 -5.37 -1.29 19.86
CA LYS A 118 -4.58 -0.65 20.92
C LYS A 118 -4.04 0.72 20.49
N MET A 119 -3.44 0.78 19.30
CA MET A 119 -2.84 2.03 18.78
C MET A 119 -3.86 3.16 18.59
N ARG A 120 -5.14 2.82 18.39
CA ARG A 120 -6.23 3.78 18.17
C ARG A 120 -7.08 4.05 19.40
N ASN A 121 -6.77 3.43 20.54
CA ASN A 121 -7.54 3.50 21.77
C ASN A 121 -9.02 3.06 21.59
N PHE A 122 -9.26 2.06 20.73
CA PHE A 122 -10.59 1.49 20.48
C PHE A 122 -10.97 0.37 21.45
N GLU A 123 -10.19 0.10 22.49
CA GLU A 123 -10.34 -1.07 23.37
C GLU A 123 -11.73 -1.16 24.03
N THR A 124 -12.36 -0.03 24.31
CA THR A 124 -13.68 0.03 24.95
C THR A 124 -14.84 0.24 23.98
N SER A 125 -14.56 0.69 22.74
CA SER A 125 -15.59 1.00 21.74
C SER A 125 -15.03 0.86 20.32
N ILE A 126 -15.11 -0.35 19.79
CA ILE A 126 -14.62 -0.65 18.45
C ILE A 126 -15.70 -0.31 17.42
N PRO A 127 -15.47 0.62 16.46
CA PRO A 127 -16.41 0.83 15.38
C PRO A 127 -16.58 -0.45 14.53
N VAL A 128 -17.82 -0.80 14.19
CA VAL A 128 -18.10 -2.03 13.42
C VAL A 128 -17.37 -2.04 12.07
N GLY A 129 -17.36 -0.91 11.35
CA GLY A 129 -16.63 -0.81 10.09
C GLY A 129 -15.14 -1.07 10.25
N PHE A 130 -14.54 -0.53 11.32
CA PHE A 130 -13.15 -0.82 11.67
C PHE A 130 -12.93 -2.31 12.01
N PHE A 131 -13.85 -2.91 12.76
CA PHE A 131 -13.76 -4.33 13.10
C PHE A 131 -13.86 -5.24 11.87
N CYS A 132 -14.68 -4.87 10.89
CA CYS A 132 -14.95 -5.67 9.69
C CYS A 132 -13.95 -5.42 8.54
N TYR A 133 -13.05 -4.44 8.64
CA TYR A 133 -12.16 -4.10 7.51
C TYR A 133 -11.31 -5.28 7.00
N PRO A 134 -10.87 -6.27 7.81
CA PRO A 134 -10.11 -7.40 7.27
C PRO A 134 -10.93 -8.27 6.31
N VAL A 135 -12.25 -8.36 6.55
CA VAL A 135 -13.18 -9.07 5.65
C VAL A 135 -13.43 -8.26 4.38
N SER A 136 -13.55 -6.93 4.51
CA SER A 136 -13.61 -6.04 3.35
C SER A 136 -12.33 -6.11 2.51
N GLN A 137 -11.16 -6.18 3.13
CA GLN A 137 -9.89 -6.36 2.40
C GLN A 137 -9.84 -7.69 1.64
N ALA A 138 -10.41 -8.77 2.19
CA ALA A 138 -10.54 -10.03 1.48
C ALA A 138 -11.43 -9.88 0.24
N SER A 139 -12.51 -9.09 0.29
CA SER A 139 -13.33 -8.82 -0.89
C SER A 139 -12.60 -7.97 -1.94
N ASP A 140 -11.82 -6.98 -1.51
CA ASP A 140 -10.98 -6.19 -2.41
C ASP A 140 -10.03 -7.07 -3.22
N ILE A 141 -9.42 -8.07 -2.58
CA ILE A 141 -8.45 -8.97 -3.21
C ILE A 141 -9.15 -9.95 -4.16
N THR A 142 -10.18 -10.60 -3.69
CA THR A 142 -10.84 -11.72 -4.42
C THR A 142 -11.70 -11.25 -5.57
N ALA A 143 -12.28 -10.03 -5.50
CA ALA A 143 -13.09 -9.45 -6.57
C ALA A 143 -12.36 -9.38 -7.91
N PHE A 144 -11.05 -9.18 -7.87
CA PHE A 144 -10.18 -9.10 -9.05
C PHE A 144 -9.47 -10.42 -9.36
N ARG A 145 -9.79 -11.51 -8.63
CA ARG A 145 -9.09 -12.80 -8.75
C ARG A 145 -7.58 -12.64 -8.61
N ALA A 146 -7.15 -11.72 -7.73
CA ALA A 146 -5.75 -11.42 -7.53
C ALA A 146 -5.00 -12.65 -7.04
N THR A 147 -3.96 -13.02 -7.78
CA THR A 147 -3.05 -14.11 -7.41
C THR A 147 -1.92 -13.65 -6.52
N THR A 148 -1.61 -12.34 -6.55
CA THR A 148 -0.46 -11.77 -5.88
C THR A 148 -0.80 -10.42 -5.25
N VAL A 149 -0.42 -10.24 -3.97
CA VAL A 149 -0.60 -9.00 -3.23
C VAL A 149 0.77 -8.52 -2.73
N PRO A 150 1.37 -7.51 -3.39
CA PRO A 150 2.60 -6.89 -2.89
C PRO A 150 2.30 -6.10 -1.61
N ALA A 151 2.84 -6.54 -0.48
CA ALA A 151 2.59 -5.93 0.81
C ALA A 151 3.75 -6.19 1.81
N GLY A 152 3.80 -5.43 2.90
CA GLY A 152 4.72 -5.67 4.00
C GLY A 152 4.31 -6.86 4.87
N GLU A 153 5.22 -7.35 5.70
CA GLU A 153 5.00 -8.48 6.63
C GLU A 153 3.81 -8.25 7.59
N ASP A 154 3.53 -7.00 7.94
CA ASP A 154 2.38 -6.64 8.78
C ASP A 154 1.02 -6.98 8.14
N GLN A 155 0.99 -7.24 6.84
CA GLN A 155 -0.19 -7.65 6.09
C GLN A 155 -0.34 -9.18 5.95
N GLU A 156 0.65 -9.97 6.33
CA GLU A 156 0.54 -11.45 6.28
C GLU A 156 -0.72 -11.98 6.98
N PRO A 157 -1.07 -11.52 8.22
CA PRO A 157 -2.27 -12.01 8.89
C PRO A 157 -3.58 -11.67 8.16
N MET A 158 -3.58 -10.63 7.29
CA MET A 158 -4.72 -10.27 6.45
C MET A 158 -4.84 -11.20 5.24
N ILE A 159 -3.71 -11.54 4.61
CA ILE A 159 -3.69 -12.48 3.50
C ILE A 159 -4.04 -13.89 3.97
N GLU A 160 -3.59 -14.31 5.16
CA GLU A 160 -4.02 -15.57 5.78
C GLU A 160 -5.54 -15.62 6.00
N LEU A 161 -6.13 -14.55 6.55
CA LEU A 161 -7.57 -14.47 6.71
C LEU A 161 -8.30 -14.51 5.37
N THR A 162 -7.77 -13.86 4.35
CA THR A 162 -8.31 -13.93 2.98
C THR A 162 -8.31 -15.36 2.46
N ARG A 163 -7.20 -16.09 2.60
CA ARG A 163 -7.09 -17.52 2.21
C ARG A 163 -8.08 -18.39 2.97
N GLU A 164 -8.25 -18.17 4.27
CA GLU A 164 -9.25 -18.90 5.08
C GLU A 164 -10.67 -18.66 4.55
N ILE A 165 -11.02 -17.42 4.19
CA ILE A 165 -12.33 -17.08 3.62
C ILE A 165 -12.50 -17.76 2.26
N VAL A 166 -11.50 -17.70 1.38
CA VAL A 166 -11.50 -18.35 0.06
C VAL A 166 -11.67 -19.85 0.20
N GLY A 167 -10.84 -20.49 1.02
CA GLY A 167 -10.91 -21.95 1.24
C GLY A 167 -12.28 -22.37 1.80
N ARG A 168 -12.83 -21.61 2.75
CA ARG A 168 -14.14 -21.89 3.30
C ARG A 168 -15.26 -21.67 2.29
N PHE A 169 -15.18 -20.61 1.48
CA PHE A 169 -16.14 -20.36 0.40
C PHE A 169 -16.13 -21.51 -0.60
N ASN A 170 -14.96 -21.88 -1.12
CA ASN A 170 -14.80 -22.92 -2.12
C ASN A 170 -15.25 -24.30 -1.59
N ASN A 171 -14.99 -24.59 -0.32
CA ASN A 171 -15.46 -25.85 0.30
C ASN A 171 -16.99 -25.92 0.43
N VAL A 172 -17.66 -24.79 0.68
CA VAL A 172 -19.13 -24.77 0.89
C VAL A 172 -19.88 -24.67 -0.42
N TYR A 173 -19.39 -23.82 -1.35
CA TYR A 173 -20.12 -23.43 -2.56
C TYR A 173 -19.51 -23.94 -3.87
N GLY A 174 -18.33 -24.57 -3.82
CA GLY A 174 -17.57 -25.03 -4.98
C GLY A 174 -16.47 -24.05 -5.40
N GLU A 175 -15.48 -24.56 -6.13
CA GLU A 175 -14.32 -23.83 -6.63
C GLU A 175 -14.73 -22.59 -7.43
N THR A 176 -14.56 -21.42 -6.86
CA THR A 176 -14.99 -20.13 -7.42
C THR A 176 -13.98 -19.02 -7.22
N LEU A 177 -13.44 -18.90 -6.00
CA LEU A 177 -12.51 -17.86 -5.61
C LEU A 177 -11.05 -18.33 -5.72
N VAL A 178 -10.14 -17.39 -5.97
CA VAL A 178 -8.70 -17.62 -6.10
C VAL A 178 -7.99 -17.27 -4.81
N GLU A 179 -7.11 -18.13 -4.34
CA GLU A 179 -6.26 -17.87 -3.18
C GLU A 179 -5.11 -16.94 -3.58
N PRO A 180 -4.92 -15.82 -2.87
CA PRO A 180 -3.81 -14.91 -3.13
C PRO A 180 -2.53 -15.34 -2.41
N GLU A 181 -1.39 -14.94 -2.98
CA GLU A 181 -0.08 -15.01 -2.33
C GLU A 181 0.41 -13.61 -1.98
N ILE A 182 1.07 -13.47 -0.81
CA ILE A 182 1.76 -12.24 -0.47
C ILE A 182 3.11 -12.19 -1.20
N LEU A 183 3.43 -11.03 -1.75
CA LEU A 183 4.75 -10.75 -2.32
C LEU A 183 5.47 -9.76 -1.41
N LEU A 184 6.38 -10.27 -0.59
CA LEU A 184 7.16 -9.46 0.32
C LEU A 184 8.26 -8.66 -0.41
N PRO A 185 8.66 -7.49 0.11
CA PRO A 185 9.82 -6.75 -0.38
C PRO A 185 11.11 -7.57 -0.24
N THR A 186 11.96 -7.50 -1.25
CA THR A 186 13.22 -8.26 -1.30
C THR A 186 14.34 -7.64 -0.46
N ASN A 187 14.23 -6.37 -0.07
CA ASN A 187 15.25 -5.64 0.68
C ASN A 187 14.74 -5.32 2.10
N ALA A 188 15.39 -5.88 3.13
CA ALA A 188 15.06 -5.64 4.53
C ALA A 188 15.15 -4.15 4.94
N ALA A 189 16.07 -3.37 4.36
CA ALA A 189 16.19 -1.93 4.61
C ALA A 189 14.97 -1.13 4.12
N CYS A 190 14.21 -1.68 3.14
CA CYS A 190 12.99 -1.07 2.63
C CYS A 190 11.76 -1.36 3.50
N LEU A 191 11.82 -2.36 4.39
CA LEU A 191 10.68 -2.80 5.18
C LEU A 191 10.23 -1.77 6.22
N ARG A 192 11.15 -0.96 6.76
CA ARG A 192 10.82 -0.10 7.90
C ARG A 192 11.71 1.15 7.97
N LEU A 193 11.47 2.11 7.08
CA LEU A 193 12.14 3.41 7.18
C LEU A 193 11.69 4.14 8.46
N PRO A 194 12.63 4.52 9.35
CA PRO A 194 12.31 5.34 10.50
C PRO A 194 11.90 6.74 10.05
N GLY A 195 11.14 7.44 10.89
CA GLY A 195 10.93 8.86 10.74
C GLY A 195 12.23 9.64 10.87
N THR A 196 12.25 10.89 10.44
CA THR A 196 13.42 11.78 10.54
C THR A 196 13.88 12.01 11.98
N ASP A 197 13.02 11.75 12.96
CA ASP A 197 13.27 11.84 14.40
C ASP A 197 13.97 10.60 15.01
N GLY A 198 14.12 9.51 14.26
CA GLY A 198 14.76 8.26 14.70
C GLY A 198 14.00 7.47 15.76
N LYS A 199 12.81 7.91 16.17
CA LYS A 199 12.10 7.31 17.31
C LYS A 199 11.07 6.27 16.91
N ALA A 200 10.39 6.48 15.78
CA ALA A 200 9.30 5.65 15.32
C ALA A 200 9.33 5.51 13.80
N LYS A 201 8.49 4.59 13.28
CA LYS A 201 8.22 4.51 11.84
C LYS A 201 7.75 5.88 11.33
N MET A 202 8.13 6.20 10.09
CA MET A 202 7.66 7.40 9.40
C MET A 202 6.12 7.47 9.44
N SER A 203 5.59 8.55 9.98
CA SER A 203 4.15 8.75 10.17
C SER A 203 3.74 10.20 9.95
N LYS A 204 2.65 10.37 9.21
CA LYS A 204 2.08 11.71 8.92
C LYS A 204 1.67 12.44 10.20
N SER A 205 1.10 11.71 11.18
CA SER A 205 0.65 12.28 12.44
C SER A 205 1.79 12.77 13.35
N LEU A 206 2.98 12.20 13.19
CA LEU A 206 4.17 12.60 13.95
C LEU A 206 4.96 13.73 13.28
N GLY A 207 4.61 14.11 12.05
CA GLY A 207 5.33 15.15 11.31
C GLY A 207 6.78 14.81 10.95
N ASN A 208 7.17 13.53 11.04
CA ASN A 208 8.52 13.03 10.84
C ASN A 208 8.73 12.44 9.42
N CYS A 209 7.95 12.90 8.43
CA CYS A 209 7.95 12.37 7.07
C CYS A 209 8.73 13.25 6.09
N ILE A 210 9.39 12.60 5.12
CA ILE A 210 9.78 13.21 3.85
C ILE A 210 8.75 12.75 2.81
N TYR A 211 8.00 13.68 2.23
CA TYR A 211 6.97 13.41 1.23
C TYR A 211 7.57 13.33 -0.19
N LEU A 212 6.94 12.60 -1.09
CA LEU A 212 7.36 12.53 -2.49
C LEU A 212 7.23 13.91 -3.17
N SER A 213 6.30 14.72 -2.71
CA SER A 213 6.04 16.08 -3.20
C SER A 213 6.86 17.17 -2.50
N ASP A 214 7.72 16.83 -1.53
CA ASP A 214 8.58 17.83 -0.87
C ASP A 214 9.51 18.51 -1.87
N THR A 215 9.69 19.83 -1.74
CA THR A 215 10.68 20.54 -2.54
C THR A 215 12.10 20.14 -2.17
N SER A 216 13.08 20.35 -3.07
CA SER A 216 14.51 20.12 -2.77
C SER A 216 14.96 20.82 -1.49
N LYS A 217 14.40 22.01 -1.22
CA LYS A 217 14.65 22.79 -0.02
C LYS A 217 14.11 22.15 1.25
N ASP A 218 12.89 21.58 1.15
CA ASP A 218 12.25 20.89 2.28
C ASP A 218 12.96 19.58 2.58
N VAL A 219 13.31 18.80 1.55
CA VAL A 219 14.10 17.55 1.70
C VAL A 219 15.43 17.87 2.39
N ALA A 220 16.17 18.87 1.90
CA ALA A 220 17.44 19.26 2.50
C ALA A 220 17.28 19.72 3.95
N LYS A 221 16.22 20.49 4.26
CA LYS A 221 15.92 20.94 5.64
C LYS A 221 15.62 19.76 6.55
N LYS A 222 14.78 18.82 6.10
CA LYS A 222 14.39 17.62 6.86
C LYS A 222 15.59 16.70 7.09
N VAL A 223 16.42 16.47 6.09
CA VAL A 223 17.65 15.64 6.22
C VAL A 223 18.66 16.28 7.16
N LYS A 224 18.89 17.61 7.08
CA LYS A 224 19.78 18.30 8.03
C LYS A 224 19.32 18.15 9.48
N GLY A 225 18.01 18.13 9.72
CA GLY A 225 17.40 17.91 11.03
C GLY A 225 17.25 16.43 11.44
N MET A 226 17.66 15.47 10.62
CA MET A 226 17.55 14.05 10.96
C MET A 226 18.34 13.69 12.22
N TYR A 227 17.74 12.79 13.00
CA TYR A 227 18.41 12.17 14.13
C TYR A 227 19.65 11.40 13.66
N THR A 228 20.74 11.57 14.38
CA THR A 228 22.03 10.89 14.19
C THR A 228 22.47 10.30 15.53
N ASP A 229 23.68 9.77 15.58
CA ASP A 229 24.26 9.22 16.81
C ASP A 229 24.47 10.34 17.86
N PRO A 230 23.83 10.26 19.04
CA PRO A 230 23.98 11.28 20.08
C PRO A 230 25.37 11.26 20.77
N LEU A 231 26.16 10.19 20.57
CA LEU A 231 27.49 10.06 21.12
C LEU A 231 28.58 10.63 20.19
N HIS A 232 28.25 10.84 18.91
CA HIS A 232 29.15 11.39 17.91
C HIS A 232 29.15 12.94 17.94
N LEU A 233 29.81 13.51 18.97
CA LEU A 233 29.82 14.96 19.20
C LEU A 233 30.87 15.69 18.38
N ASN A 234 32.02 15.06 18.16
CA ASN A 234 33.11 15.61 17.36
C ASN A 234 33.41 14.68 16.18
N ILE A 235 33.99 15.22 15.11
CA ILE A 235 34.35 14.45 13.91
C ILE A 235 35.33 13.30 14.22
N SER A 236 36.17 13.48 15.23
CA SER A 236 37.16 12.46 15.67
C SER A 236 36.56 11.35 16.50
N ASP A 237 35.32 11.51 17.00
CA ASP A 237 34.71 10.51 17.84
C ASP A 237 34.27 9.30 16.98
N PRO A 238 34.42 8.06 17.47
CA PRO A 238 33.82 6.90 16.81
C PRO A 238 32.29 7.04 16.74
N GLY A 239 31.75 6.83 15.57
CA GLY A 239 30.30 6.89 15.35
C GLY A 239 29.63 5.53 15.37
N HIS A 240 28.30 5.49 15.61
CA HIS A 240 27.48 4.30 15.61
C HIS A 240 26.45 4.34 14.50
N LEU A 241 26.25 3.19 13.85
CA LEU A 241 25.31 3.06 12.72
C LEU A 241 23.90 2.67 13.18
N GLU A 242 23.80 1.99 14.33
CA GLU A 242 22.53 1.52 14.85
C GLU A 242 21.61 2.70 15.19
N GLY A 243 20.41 2.70 14.62
CA GLY A 243 19.44 3.79 14.78
C GLY A 243 19.81 5.11 14.09
N ASN A 244 20.95 5.18 13.40
CA ASN A 244 21.41 6.38 12.71
C ASN A 244 20.63 6.57 11.39
N CYS A 245 19.64 7.48 11.39
CA CYS A 245 18.72 7.65 10.28
C CYS A 245 19.39 7.90 8.93
N PRO A 246 20.36 8.81 8.76
CA PRO A 246 21.06 9.00 7.50
C PRO A 246 21.60 7.73 6.87
N PHE A 247 22.21 6.83 7.65
CA PHE A 247 22.73 5.58 7.13
C PHE A 247 21.63 4.58 6.75
N ILE A 248 20.56 4.48 7.54
CA ILE A 248 19.41 3.64 7.20
C ILE A 248 18.78 4.09 5.85
N TYR A 249 18.70 5.40 5.64
CA TYR A 249 18.21 5.93 4.36
C TYR A 249 19.20 5.70 3.21
N LEU A 250 20.50 5.84 3.45
CA LEU A 250 21.51 5.50 2.44
C LEU A 250 21.41 4.00 2.06
N ASP A 251 21.21 3.11 3.00
CA ASP A 251 21.02 1.67 2.72
C ASP A 251 19.76 1.39 1.88
N ALA A 252 18.71 2.17 2.08
CA ALA A 252 17.46 2.01 1.33
C ALA A 252 17.49 2.60 -0.09
N PHE A 253 18.27 3.66 -0.31
CA PHE A 253 18.25 4.44 -1.56
C PHE A 253 19.55 4.40 -2.37
N CYS A 254 20.65 3.95 -1.78
CA CYS A 254 21.96 4.05 -2.40
C CYS A 254 22.55 2.67 -2.74
N THR A 255 22.70 2.37 -4.02
CA THR A 255 23.57 1.29 -4.50
C THR A 255 25.01 1.80 -4.61
N ASP A 256 26.03 0.93 -4.63
CA ASP A 256 27.43 1.35 -4.83
C ASP A 256 27.62 2.19 -6.09
N LYS A 257 26.94 1.82 -7.18
CA LYS A 257 26.98 2.59 -8.44
C LYS A 257 26.38 4.00 -8.26
N LYS A 258 25.30 4.12 -7.47
CA LYS A 258 24.66 5.40 -7.18
C LYS A 258 25.54 6.21 -6.21
N PHE A 259 26.12 5.57 -5.20
CA PHE A 259 27.02 6.20 -4.26
C PHE A 259 28.20 6.91 -4.93
N LYS A 260 28.87 6.22 -5.86
CA LYS A 260 30.01 6.78 -6.61
C LYS A 260 29.68 8.01 -7.46
N ARG A 261 28.40 8.19 -7.85
CA ARG A 261 27.96 9.41 -8.55
C ARG A 261 27.86 10.64 -7.63
N HIS A 262 27.60 10.40 -6.36
CA HIS A 262 27.35 11.47 -5.38
C HIS A 262 28.53 11.72 -4.45
N CYS A 263 29.49 10.80 -4.39
CA CYS A 263 30.63 10.92 -3.52
C CYS A 263 31.87 10.29 -4.17
N SER A 264 32.92 11.11 -4.36
CA SER A 264 34.24 10.69 -4.82
C SER A 264 35.27 10.52 -3.69
N GLU A 265 34.95 10.96 -2.49
CA GLU A 265 35.84 10.95 -1.33
C GLU A 265 35.97 9.56 -0.71
N PHE A 266 34.90 8.76 -0.82
CA PHE A 266 34.84 7.40 -0.29
C PHE A 266 34.66 6.38 -1.42
N GLU A 267 35.28 5.19 -1.25
CA GLU A 267 35.25 4.15 -2.30
C GLU A 267 33.88 3.50 -2.43
N SER A 268 33.12 3.41 -1.35
CA SER A 268 31.79 2.81 -1.31
C SER A 268 31.00 3.33 -0.11
N LEU A 269 29.69 2.99 -0.04
CA LEU A 269 28.88 3.25 1.13
C LEU A 269 29.45 2.52 2.37
N GLN A 270 30.06 1.34 2.18
CA GLN A 270 30.69 0.62 3.27
C GLN A 270 31.96 1.33 3.77
N ASP A 271 32.80 1.86 2.86
CA ASP A 271 33.97 2.67 3.26
C ASP A 271 33.57 3.92 4.05
N LEU A 272 32.49 4.60 3.64
CA LEU A 272 31.92 5.71 4.41
C LEU A 272 31.52 5.28 5.83
N LYS A 273 30.84 4.13 5.96
CA LYS A 273 30.43 3.57 7.24
C LYS A 273 31.63 3.21 8.13
N ASP A 274 32.61 2.54 7.58
CA ASP A 274 33.81 2.11 8.31
C ASP A 274 34.59 3.31 8.84
N ARG A 275 34.76 4.35 8.01
CA ARG A 275 35.43 5.58 8.43
C ARG A 275 34.62 6.40 9.42
N TYR A 276 33.28 6.40 9.32
CA TYR A 276 32.41 7.02 10.31
C TYR A 276 32.54 6.32 11.68
N CYS A 277 32.58 5.00 11.69
CA CYS A 277 32.76 4.23 12.91
C CYS A 277 34.18 4.36 13.52
N ALA A 278 35.20 4.56 12.70
CA ALA A 278 36.56 4.79 13.15
C ALA A 278 36.84 6.22 13.67
N GLY A 279 35.95 7.15 13.39
CA GLY A 279 36.14 8.58 13.57
C GLY A 279 36.80 9.24 12.34
N GLY A 280 36.52 10.51 12.11
CA GLY A 280 37.06 11.30 11.00
C GLY A 280 36.02 11.73 9.96
N VAL A 281 34.76 11.27 10.08
CA VAL A 281 33.65 11.68 9.22
C VAL A 281 32.52 12.27 10.04
N GLY A 282 32.22 13.54 9.83
CA GLY A 282 31.12 14.21 10.55
C GLY A 282 29.74 13.93 9.95
N ASP A 283 28.69 13.97 10.78
CA ASP A 283 27.26 13.81 10.38
C ASP A 283 26.86 14.73 9.23
N GLY A 284 27.42 15.94 9.18
CA GLY A 284 27.17 16.88 8.09
C GLY A 284 27.57 16.36 6.71
N THR A 285 28.65 15.59 6.62
CA THR A 285 29.10 14.95 5.38
C THR A 285 28.13 13.84 4.96
N VAL A 286 27.75 12.97 5.89
CA VAL A 286 26.79 11.90 5.64
C VAL A 286 25.44 12.46 5.18
N LYS A 287 24.94 13.51 5.85
CA LYS A 287 23.69 14.20 5.48
C LYS A 287 23.76 14.86 4.11
N LYS A 288 24.91 15.43 3.72
CA LYS A 288 25.10 16.02 2.38
C LYS A 288 25.00 14.95 1.28
N ILE A 289 25.67 13.80 1.49
CA ILE A 289 25.59 12.66 0.55
C ILE A 289 24.14 12.18 0.42
N LEU A 290 23.45 12.00 1.56
CA LEU A 290 22.05 11.58 1.57
C LEU A 290 21.14 12.57 0.81
N ILE A 291 21.32 13.87 1.01
CA ILE A 291 20.54 14.90 0.27
C ILE A 291 20.73 14.69 -1.23
N SER A 292 21.95 14.50 -1.71
CA SER A 292 22.23 14.32 -3.14
C SER A 292 21.62 13.01 -3.67
N VAL A 293 21.68 11.93 -2.90
CA VAL A 293 21.06 10.63 -3.25
C VAL A 293 19.54 10.74 -3.33
N LEU A 294 18.92 11.39 -2.35
CA LEU A 294 17.46 11.59 -2.34
C LEU A 294 17.01 12.57 -3.44
N GLU A 295 17.83 13.56 -3.77
CA GLU A 295 17.51 14.48 -4.87
C GLU A 295 17.50 13.77 -6.22
N GLU A 296 18.46 12.88 -6.50
CA GLU A 296 18.44 12.04 -7.70
C GLU A 296 17.17 11.18 -7.81
N GLU A 297 16.68 10.68 -6.66
CA GLU A 297 15.48 9.84 -6.62
C GLU A 297 14.19 10.67 -6.80
N LEU A 298 14.09 11.81 -6.09
CA LEU A 298 12.87 12.58 -6.01
C LEU A 298 12.69 13.61 -7.13
N ALA A 299 13.76 14.08 -7.74
CA ALA A 299 13.64 15.09 -8.79
C ALA A 299 12.81 14.62 -10.00
N PRO A 300 12.97 13.40 -10.53
CA PRO A 300 12.11 12.89 -11.60
C PRO A 300 10.63 12.73 -11.17
N ILE A 301 10.39 12.36 -9.90
CA ILE A 301 9.05 12.23 -9.36
C ILE A 301 8.38 13.61 -9.30
N ARG A 302 9.07 14.62 -8.78
CA ARG A 302 8.56 15.99 -8.72
C ARG A 302 8.29 16.59 -10.09
N GLU A 303 9.14 16.27 -11.08
CA GLU A 303 8.94 16.79 -12.44
C GLU A 303 7.69 16.19 -13.09
N ARG A 304 7.48 14.86 -12.97
CA ARG A 304 6.24 14.23 -13.42
C ARG A 304 5.01 14.77 -12.66
N ARG A 305 5.17 15.02 -11.35
CA ARG A 305 4.08 15.58 -10.55
C ARG A 305 3.65 16.95 -11.06
N LYS A 306 4.59 17.85 -11.37
CA LYS A 306 4.27 19.17 -11.94
C LYS A 306 3.48 19.07 -13.24
N GLN A 307 3.77 18.06 -14.08
CA GLN A 307 3.04 17.84 -15.32
C GLN A 307 1.60 17.40 -15.04
N TRP A 308 1.39 16.44 -14.12
CA TRP A 308 0.06 15.97 -13.75
C TRP A 308 -0.77 17.03 -13.00
N GLU A 309 -0.16 17.86 -12.22
CA GLU A 309 -0.82 18.98 -11.53
C GLU A 309 -1.41 20.02 -12.50
N GLN A 310 -0.94 20.06 -13.73
CA GLN A 310 -1.50 20.93 -14.79
C GLN A 310 -2.75 20.35 -15.46
N ASP A 311 -3.02 19.05 -15.28
CA ASP A 311 -4.19 18.36 -15.86
C ASP A 311 -4.95 17.54 -14.82
N ILE A 312 -5.45 18.19 -13.79
CA ILE A 312 -6.28 17.54 -12.76
C ILE A 312 -7.55 16.89 -13.36
N PRO A 313 -8.28 17.51 -14.34
CA PRO A 313 -9.36 16.81 -15.01
C PRO A 313 -8.94 15.48 -15.66
N GLY A 314 -7.75 15.43 -16.29
CA GLY A 314 -7.20 14.20 -16.85
C GLY A 314 -6.89 13.15 -15.77
N VAL A 315 -6.40 13.55 -14.59
CA VAL A 315 -6.22 12.64 -13.45
C VAL A 315 -7.56 12.02 -13.02
N PHE A 316 -8.62 12.82 -12.90
CA PHE A 316 -9.97 12.29 -12.61
C PHE A 316 -10.49 11.35 -13.68
N GLU A 317 -10.24 11.64 -14.95
CA GLU A 317 -10.62 10.77 -16.05
C GLU A 317 -9.88 9.42 -16.01
N ILE A 318 -8.60 9.39 -15.65
CA ILE A 318 -7.84 8.15 -15.39
C ILE A 318 -8.53 7.33 -14.30
N LEU A 319 -8.87 7.97 -13.17
CA LEU A 319 -9.54 7.29 -12.05
C LEU A 319 -10.93 6.77 -12.44
N ARG A 320 -11.71 7.56 -13.20
CA ARG A 320 -13.06 7.17 -13.67
C ARG A 320 -12.97 5.93 -14.56
N ARG A 321 -12.13 5.96 -15.59
CA ARG A 321 -11.93 4.83 -16.52
C ARG A 321 -11.43 3.60 -15.82
N GLY A 322 -10.41 3.75 -14.94
CA GLY A 322 -9.90 2.65 -14.14
C GLY A 322 -10.94 2.04 -13.21
N SER A 323 -11.83 2.88 -12.64
CA SER A 323 -12.92 2.40 -11.79
C SER A 323 -13.99 1.65 -12.58
N GLU A 324 -14.33 2.11 -13.78
CA GLU A 324 -15.27 1.41 -14.69
C GLU A 324 -14.70 0.04 -15.11
N GLU A 325 -13.43 -0.03 -15.45
CA GLU A 325 -12.75 -1.27 -15.79
C GLU A 325 -12.68 -2.23 -14.59
N ALA A 326 -12.30 -1.72 -13.41
CA ALA A 326 -12.26 -2.49 -12.18
C ALA A 326 -13.65 -3.03 -11.82
N ARG A 327 -14.68 -2.20 -11.92
CA ARG A 327 -16.06 -2.58 -11.66
C ARG A 327 -16.54 -3.70 -12.58
N ALA A 328 -16.21 -3.65 -13.86
CA ALA A 328 -16.57 -4.71 -14.79
C ALA A 328 -16.03 -6.07 -14.35
N VAL A 329 -14.74 -6.13 -13.95
CA VAL A 329 -14.12 -7.36 -13.46
C VAL A 329 -14.73 -7.83 -12.13
N ALA A 330 -14.98 -6.92 -11.19
CA ALA A 330 -15.60 -7.25 -9.92
C ALA A 330 -17.04 -7.77 -10.09
N ALA A 331 -17.80 -7.21 -11.04
CA ALA A 331 -19.16 -7.66 -11.36
C ALA A 331 -19.18 -9.09 -11.91
N GLU A 332 -18.23 -9.49 -12.74
CA GLU A 332 -18.08 -10.86 -13.21
C GLU A 332 -17.85 -11.84 -12.05
N THR A 333 -16.91 -11.48 -11.16
CA THR A 333 -16.61 -12.31 -9.98
C THR A 333 -17.83 -12.40 -9.04
N LEU A 334 -18.52 -11.29 -8.80
CA LEU A 334 -19.73 -11.27 -8.00
C LEU A 334 -20.85 -12.13 -8.62
N ALA A 335 -21.01 -12.11 -9.93
CA ALA A 335 -21.98 -12.98 -10.64
C ALA A 335 -21.65 -14.46 -10.44
N ASP A 336 -20.36 -14.86 -10.49
CA ASP A 336 -19.93 -16.23 -10.21
C ASP A 336 -20.19 -16.62 -8.75
N VAL A 337 -19.90 -15.73 -7.81
CA VAL A 337 -20.18 -15.92 -6.37
C VAL A 337 -21.69 -16.12 -6.13
N ARG A 338 -22.53 -15.26 -6.69
CA ARG A 338 -23.99 -15.38 -6.58
C ARG A 338 -24.50 -16.71 -7.17
N ARG A 339 -23.92 -17.15 -8.29
CA ARG A 339 -24.26 -18.43 -8.93
C ARG A 339 -23.84 -19.60 -8.05
N ALA A 340 -22.63 -19.60 -7.50
CA ALA A 340 -22.13 -20.62 -6.60
C ALA A 340 -22.99 -20.71 -5.33
N MET A 341 -23.39 -19.58 -4.75
CA MET A 341 -24.29 -19.50 -3.59
C MET A 341 -25.76 -19.80 -3.92
N ARG A 342 -26.12 -19.98 -5.18
CA ARG A 342 -27.48 -20.20 -5.68
C ARG A 342 -28.48 -19.09 -5.31
N ILE A 343 -28.00 -17.84 -5.31
CA ILE A 343 -28.84 -16.65 -5.05
C ILE A 343 -29.08 -15.82 -6.32
N ASN A 344 -28.78 -16.38 -7.47
CA ASN A 344 -29.04 -15.84 -8.81
C ASN A 344 -30.44 -16.21 -9.31
N TYR A 345 -31.46 -16.00 -8.50
CA TYR A 345 -32.84 -16.50 -8.69
C TYR A 345 -33.46 -16.16 -10.04
N PHE A 346 -33.20 -14.97 -10.57
CA PHE A 346 -33.79 -14.48 -11.81
C PHE A 346 -33.05 -15.01 -13.06
N ASP A 347 -31.82 -15.46 -12.90
CA ASP A 347 -30.97 -15.97 -13.95
C ASP A 347 -30.90 -17.51 -13.94
N ASP A 348 -31.78 -18.17 -13.17
CA ASP A 348 -31.90 -19.63 -13.09
C ASP A 348 -33.24 -20.12 -13.67
N PRO A 349 -33.29 -20.37 -15.00
CA PRO A 349 -34.52 -20.85 -15.64
C PRO A 349 -34.97 -22.21 -15.13
N LYS A 350 -34.05 -23.06 -14.65
CA LYS A 350 -34.36 -24.37 -14.07
C LYS A 350 -35.12 -24.22 -12.76
N LEU A 351 -34.65 -23.36 -11.86
CA LEU A 351 -35.35 -23.01 -10.62
C LEU A 351 -36.77 -22.52 -10.93
N ILE A 352 -36.90 -21.59 -11.89
CA ILE A 352 -38.19 -21.01 -12.26
C ILE A 352 -39.15 -22.08 -12.75
N ALA A 353 -38.69 -22.99 -13.65
CA ALA A 353 -39.48 -24.08 -14.17
C ALA A 353 -39.89 -25.10 -13.08
N GLU A 354 -38.99 -25.48 -12.20
CA GLU A 354 -39.26 -26.37 -11.07
C GLU A 354 -40.30 -25.78 -10.10
N GLN A 355 -40.14 -24.51 -9.78
CA GLN A 355 -41.14 -23.85 -8.91
C GLN A 355 -42.49 -23.69 -9.61
N ALA A 356 -42.52 -23.34 -10.89
CA ALA A 356 -43.77 -23.28 -11.65
C ALA A 356 -44.49 -24.64 -11.66
N ALA A 357 -43.78 -25.73 -11.93
CA ALA A 357 -44.34 -27.10 -11.90
C ALA A 357 -44.89 -27.47 -10.52
N LYS A 358 -44.17 -27.14 -9.44
CA LYS A 358 -44.58 -27.43 -8.07
C LYS A 358 -45.90 -26.75 -7.67
N TYR A 359 -46.25 -25.62 -8.24
CA TYR A 359 -47.48 -24.87 -7.94
C TYR A 359 -48.57 -25.04 -9.00
N ALA A 360 -48.30 -25.59 -10.20
CA ALA A 360 -49.25 -25.82 -11.24
C ALA A 360 -50.32 -26.89 -10.92
N GLY A 361 -50.06 -27.74 -9.91
CA GLY A 361 -50.96 -28.82 -9.48
C GLY A 361 -51.73 -28.53 -8.19
N LYS A 362 -51.71 -27.29 -7.73
CA LYS A 362 -52.48 -26.78 -6.60
C LYS A 362 -53.64 -25.89 -7.10
#